data_7383e2d7b59d28545dd2f152570e9b21
#
_entry.id   7383e2d7b59d28545dd2f152570e9b21
#
_cell.length_a   1.000
_cell.length_b   1.000
_cell.length_c   1.000
_cell.angle_alpha   90.00
_cell.angle_beta   90.00
_cell.angle_gamma   90.00
#
_symmetry.space_group_name_H-M   'P 1'
#
loop_
_entity.id
_entity.type
_entity.pdbx_description
1 polymer ?
#
loop_
_entity_poly.entity_id
_entity_poly.type
_entity_poly.pdbx_seq_one_letter_code
_entity_poly.pdbx_strand_id
1 'polypeptide(L)'
;MEERGAGVGLTNTAKAAEPEGDAVAAGGSLQKKGFVVTNVDAVMNWARTGSLWPMTFGLACCAVEMMQAGAARYDLDRFGIIFRPSPRQSDCMIVAGTLTNKMAPALRKVYDQMPEPRWVVSMGSCANGGGYYHYSYAVVRGCDRIVPVDVYVPGCPPTAEALIYGLIQLQNKIRRTSTIAR
;
A
#
# COMPACT_ATOMS: atom_id res chain seq x y z
N MET A 1 -16.58 -40.88 17.03
CA MET A 1 -15.48 -39.91 16.99
C MET A 1 -15.82 -38.93 15.90
N GLU A 2 -16.33 -37.81 16.31
CA GLU A 2 -17.03 -36.84 15.45
C GLU A 2 -16.11 -35.64 15.22
N GLU A 3 -15.59 -35.54 14.01
CA GLU A 3 -14.78 -34.39 13.60
C GLU A 3 -15.68 -33.21 13.26
N ARG A 4 -15.72 -32.22 14.13
CA ARG A 4 -16.37 -30.95 13.85
C ARG A 4 -15.44 -30.05 13.07
N GLY A 5 -15.62 -29.98 11.75
CA GLY A 5 -15.04 -28.98 10.90
C GLY A 5 -15.58 -27.59 11.23
N ALA A 6 -14.76 -26.75 11.85
CA ALA A 6 -15.05 -25.34 12.02
C ALA A 6 -14.78 -24.62 10.70
N GLY A 7 -15.83 -24.29 9.97
CA GLY A 7 -15.76 -23.41 8.80
C GLY A 7 -15.37 -22.01 9.21
N VAL A 8 -14.20 -21.56 8.75
CA VAL A 8 -13.78 -20.17 8.84
C VAL A 8 -14.52 -19.39 7.78
N GLY A 9 -15.60 -18.73 8.21
CA GLY A 9 -16.34 -17.80 7.37
C GLY A 9 -15.53 -16.52 7.13
N LEU A 10 -14.96 -16.40 5.96
CA LEU A 10 -14.41 -15.15 5.46
C LEU A 10 -15.55 -14.29 4.90
N THR A 11 -16.22 -13.54 5.75
CA THR A 11 -17.11 -12.45 5.33
C THR A 11 -16.61 -11.15 5.95
N ASN A 12 -15.61 -10.53 5.34
CA ASN A 12 -15.33 -9.12 5.53
C ASN A 12 -15.67 -8.37 4.23
N THR A 13 -16.94 -8.25 3.94
CA THR A 13 -17.46 -7.20 3.09
C THR A 13 -17.51 -5.92 3.92
N ALA A 14 -16.38 -5.23 4.06
CA ALA A 14 -16.38 -3.84 4.44
C ALA A 14 -17.02 -3.07 3.27
N LYS A 15 -18.33 -2.84 3.39
CA LYS A 15 -19.10 -1.98 2.50
C LYS A 15 -18.46 -0.59 2.56
N ALA A 16 -17.73 -0.21 1.52
CA ALA A 16 -17.24 1.15 1.37
C ALA A 16 -18.44 2.07 1.36
N ALA A 17 -18.52 2.97 2.34
CA ALA A 17 -19.53 4.03 2.36
C ALA A 17 -19.28 4.92 1.14
N GLU A 18 -20.24 4.93 0.22
CA GLU A 18 -20.25 5.91 -0.86
C GLU A 18 -20.51 7.29 -0.26
N PRO A 19 -19.76 8.32 -0.67
CA PRO A 19 -20.02 9.68 -0.19
C PRO A 19 -21.38 10.14 -0.71
N GLU A 20 -22.27 10.49 0.21
CA GLU A 20 -23.63 10.96 -0.08
C GLU A 20 -23.64 12.18 -1.01
N GLY A 21 -24.57 12.17 -1.95
CA GLY A 21 -24.59 12.96 -3.17
C GLY A 21 -24.92 14.46 -3.07
N ASP A 22 -24.83 15.12 -1.91
CA ASP A 22 -25.27 16.51 -1.78
C ASP A 22 -24.21 17.55 -2.21
N ALA A 23 -22.94 17.17 -2.21
CA ALA A 23 -21.86 18.05 -2.68
C ALA A 23 -21.79 18.18 -4.21
N VAL A 24 -22.32 17.19 -4.94
CA VAL A 24 -22.29 17.17 -6.42
C VAL A 24 -23.28 18.15 -7.02
N ALA A 25 -24.44 18.37 -6.38
CA ALA A 25 -25.50 19.25 -6.88
C ALA A 25 -25.10 20.74 -6.82
N ALA A 26 -24.37 21.16 -5.78
CA ALA A 26 -23.88 22.53 -5.63
C ALA A 26 -22.74 22.85 -6.62
N GLY A 27 -21.89 21.85 -6.94
CA GLY A 27 -20.78 21.98 -7.89
C GLY A 27 -21.25 22.27 -9.33
N GLY A 28 -22.35 21.67 -9.77
CA GLY A 28 -22.88 21.83 -11.13
C GLY A 28 -23.34 23.22 -11.47
N SER A 29 -23.86 23.98 -10.51
CA SER A 29 -24.29 25.37 -10.69
C SER A 29 -23.15 26.37 -10.77
N LEU A 30 -22.10 26.18 -9.98
CA LEU A 30 -20.90 27.03 -9.95
C LEU A 30 -19.96 26.78 -11.14
N GLN A 31 -19.93 25.53 -11.64
CA GLN A 31 -19.12 25.17 -12.82
C GLN A 31 -19.57 25.92 -14.08
N LYS A 32 -20.87 26.20 -14.20
CA LYS A 32 -21.41 27.07 -15.28
C LYS A 32 -20.93 28.52 -15.21
N LYS A 33 -20.43 28.96 -14.06
CA LYS A 33 -19.87 30.31 -13.82
C LYS A 33 -18.34 30.35 -13.90
N GLY A 34 -17.69 29.27 -14.36
CA GLY A 34 -16.25 29.22 -14.50
C GLY A 34 -15.49 28.89 -13.20
N PHE A 35 -16.17 28.46 -12.14
CA PHE A 35 -15.54 28.03 -10.89
C PHE A 35 -15.57 26.50 -10.76
N VAL A 36 -14.45 25.91 -10.29
CA VAL A 36 -14.36 24.50 -9.93
C VAL A 36 -14.53 24.39 -8.42
N VAL A 37 -15.62 23.77 -7.98
CA VAL A 37 -15.85 23.47 -6.56
C VAL A 37 -15.38 22.06 -6.29
N THR A 38 -14.44 21.91 -5.36
CA THR A 38 -13.93 20.60 -4.92
C THR A 38 -13.77 20.57 -3.41
N ASN A 39 -13.85 19.38 -2.85
CA ASN A 39 -13.62 19.18 -1.42
C ASN A 39 -12.11 19.28 -1.10
N VAL A 40 -11.78 19.79 0.07
CA VAL A 40 -10.39 19.89 0.56
C VAL A 40 -9.72 18.50 0.56
N ASP A 41 -10.44 17.45 0.94
CA ASP A 41 -9.96 16.05 0.85
C ASP A 41 -9.55 15.65 -0.56
N ALA A 42 -10.33 16.03 -1.57
CA ALA A 42 -10.03 15.71 -2.96
C ALA A 42 -8.74 16.40 -3.43
N VAL A 43 -8.51 17.66 -3.04
CA VAL A 43 -7.27 18.40 -3.36
C VAL A 43 -6.08 17.77 -2.65
N MET A 44 -6.21 17.47 -1.36
CA MET A 44 -5.13 16.82 -0.58
C MET A 44 -4.79 15.44 -1.13
N ASN A 45 -5.78 14.63 -1.48
CA ASN A 45 -5.57 13.31 -2.06
C ASN A 45 -4.97 13.38 -3.45
N TRP A 46 -5.36 14.36 -4.26
CA TRP A 46 -4.73 14.63 -5.56
C TRP A 46 -3.23 14.95 -5.39
N ALA A 47 -2.90 15.85 -4.47
CA ALA A 47 -1.50 16.20 -4.17
C ALA A 47 -0.69 14.98 -3.68
N ARG A 48 -1.24 14.19 -2.75
CA ARG A 48 -0.58 12.98 -2.21
C ARG A 48 -0.38 11.88 -3.27
N THR A 49 -1.34 11.69 -4.15
CA THR A 49 -1.22 10.71 -5.24
C THR A 49 -0.24 11.13 -6.33
N GLY A 50 -0.06 12.43 -6.54
CA GLY A 50 0.91 12.97 -7.49
C GLY A 50 2.36 12.95 -6.98
N SER A 51 2.57 12.76 -5.67
CA SER A 51 3.90 12.72 -5.04
C SER A 51 3.89 11.68 -3.91
N LEU A 52 4.05 10.42 -4.28
CA LEU A 52 4.13 9.31 -3.34
C LEU A 52 5.60 8.89 -3.15
N TRP A 53 6.08 8.92 -1.93
CA TRP A 53 7.48 8.62 -1.60
C TRP A 53 7.60 7.31 -0.82
N PRO A 54 7.78 6.18 -1.50
CA PRO A 54 7.91 4.89 -0.84
C PRO A 54 9.26 4.74 -0.14
N MET A 55 9.21 4.21 1.09
CA MET A 55 10.37 3.65 1.74
C MET A 55 10.62 2.23 1.23
N THR A 56 11.85 1.95 0.83
CA THR A 56 12.26 0.65 0.32
C THR A 56 12.70 -0.25 1.48
N PHE A 57 11.83 -1.16 1.92
CA PHE A 57 12.18 -2.17 2.90
C PHE A 57 12.49 -3.49 2.20
N GLY A 58 13.67 -3.52 1.56
CA GLY A 58 14.16 -4.66 0.78
C GLY A 58 14.80 -5.72 1.66
N LEU A 59 14.24 -6.94 1.67
CA LEU A 59 14.69 -8.03 2.52
C LEU A 59 15.27 -9.21 1.73
N ALA A 60 14.86 -9.40 0.46
CA ALA A 60 15.24 -10.54 -0.36
C ALA A 60 15.13 -10.21 -1.86
N CYS A 61 14.94 -11.23 -2.70
CA CYS A 61 14.89 -11.12 -4.17
C CYS A 61 13.85 -10.11 -4.69
N CYS A 62 12.72 -9.91 -4.01
CA CYS A 62 11.74 -8.89 -4.40
C CYS A 62 12.33 -7.47 -4.40
N ALA A 63 13.37 -7.20 -3.59
CA ALA A 63 14.05 -5.92 -3.59
C ALA A 63 14.73 -5.62 -4.94
N VAL A 64 15.21 -6.64 -5.65
CA VAL A 64 15.84 -6.48 -6.97
C VAL A 64 14.81 -6.01 -8.00
N GLU A 65 13.63 -6.63 -8.00
CA GLU A 65 12.53 -6.21 -8.88
C GLU A 65 12.00 -4.81 -8.51
N MET A 66 12.00 -4.48 -7.23
CA MET A 66 11.68 -3.13 -6.77
C MET A 66 12.70 -2.10 -7.28
N MET A 67 14.00 -2.41 -7.26
CA MET A 67 15.05 -1.57 -7.85
C MET A 67 14.84 -1.44 -9.38
N GLN A 68 14.50 -2.55 -10.06
CA GLN A 68 14.22 -2.55 -11.49
C GLN A 68 13.03 -1.64 -11.84
N ALA A 69 12.00 -1.59 -11.01
CA ALA A 69 10.86 -0.69 -11.21
C ALA A 69 11.26 0.79 -11.17
N GLY A 70 12.27 1.15 -10.35
CA GLY A 70 12.84 2.49 -10.30
C GLY A 70 13.92 2.77 -11.37
N ALA A 71 14.35 1.74 -12.12
CA ALA A 71 15.37 1.88 -13.14
C ALA A 71 14.84 2.54 -14.41
N ALA A 72 15.74 2.93 -15.31
CA ALA A 72 15.44 3.71 -16.50
C ALA A 72 14.39 3.08 -17.45
N ARG A 73 14.27 1.74 -17.46
CA ARG A 73 13.29 1.06 -18.30
C ARG A 73 11.84 1.35 -17.90
N TYR A 74 11.55 1.39 -16.60
CA TYR A 74 10.19 1.55 -16.07
C TYR A 74 9.92 2.95 -15.56
N ASP A 75 10.95 3.60 -15.00
CA ASP A 75 10.96 5.00 -14.60
C ASP A 75 9.75 5.38 -13.71
N LEU A 76 9.75 4.92 -12.47
CA LEU A 76 8.71 5.26 -11.49
C LEU A 76 8.60 6.76 -11.23
N ASP A 77 9.67 7.52 -11.43
CA ASP A 77 9.72 8.96 -11.18
C ASP A 77 8.68 9.72 -12.03
N ARG A 78 8.40 9.25 -13.26
CA ARG A 78 7.35 9.82 -14.12
C ARG A 78 5.94 9.74 -13.54
N PHE A 79 5.72 8.80 -12.60
CA PHE A 79 4.45 8.67 -11.87
C PHE A 79 4.44 9.48 -10.57
N GLY A 80 5.48 10.25 -10.30
CA GLY A 80 5.65 10.99 -9.05
C GLY A 80 6.03 10.09 -7.86
N ILE A 81 6.59 8.90 -8.13
CA ILE A 81 6.95 7.91 -7.12
C ILE A 81 8.47 7.87 -7.00
N ILE A 82 8.99 8.42 -5.92
CA ILE A 82 10.44 8.53 -5.68
C ILE A 82 10.80 7.74 -4.43
N PHE A 83 11.71 6.79 -4.54
CA PHE A 83 12.20 6.00 -3.42
C PHE A 83 12.97 6.84 -2.41
N ARG A 84 12.67 6.64 -1.13
CA ARG A 84 13.34 7.30 -0.01
C ARG A 84 13.95 6.28 0.96
N PRO A 85 15.17 6.54 1.46
CA PRO A 85 15.82 5.62 2.40
C PRO A 85 15.34 5.80 3.85
N SER A 86 14.77 6.96 4.20
CA SER A 86 14.38 7.29 5.56
C SER A 86 12.88 7.14 5.77
N PRO A 87 12.42 6.45 6.85
CA PRO A 87 10.99 6.34 7.16
C PRO A 87 10.34 7.69 7.45
N ARG A 88 11.10 8.66 7.99
CA ARG A 88 10.57 9.99 8.32
C ARG A 88 10.30 10.87 7.10
N GLN A 89 10.83 10.50 5.93
CA GLN A 89 10.65 11.19 4.66
C GLN A 89 9.74 10.41 3.71
N SER A 90 9.09 9.35 4.17
CA SER A 90 8.32 8.44 3.34
C SER A 90 6.87 8.38 3.75
N ASP A 91 5.99 8.30 2.77
CA ASP A 91 4.53 8.21 2.94
C ASP A 91 4.04 6.77 2.86
N CYS A 92 4.78 5.92 2.16
CA CYS A 92 4.45 4.51 1.92
C CYS A 92 5.64 3.63 2.28
N MET A 93 5.39 2.41 2.74
CA MET A 93 6.42 1.38 2.94
C MET A 93 6.18 0.23 1.97
N ILE A 94 7.23 -0.18 1.24
CA ILE A 94 7.18 -1.39 0.41
C ILE A 94 7.99 -2.47 1.13
N VAL A 95 7.29 -3.49 1.63
CA VAL A 95 7.91 -4.67 2.24
C VAL A 95 8.22 -5.67 1.13
N ALA A 96 9.47 -5.76 0.72
CA ALA A 96 9.90 -6.53 -0.44
C ALA A 96 10.81 -7.70 -0.04
N GLY A 97 10.22 -8.84 0.26
CA GLY A 97 10.96 -10.07 0.56
C GLY A 97 10.49 -10.81 1.80
N THR A 98 11.30 -11.78 2.23
CA THR A 98 10.99 -12.67 3.35
C THR A 98 11.20 -11.95 4.67
N LEU A 99 10.15 -11.84 5.47
CA LEU A 99 10.21 -11.28 6.82
C LEU A 99 10.54 -12.39 7.82
N THR A 100 11.68 -12.26 8.49
CA THR A 100 12.08 -13.19 9.55
C THR A 100 11.61 -12.69 10.92
N ASN A 101 11.49 -13.63 11.88
CA ASN A 101 11.13 -13.29 13.27
C ASN A 101 12.10 -12.29 13.91
N LYS A 102 13.39 -12.36 13.58
CA LYS A 102 14.39 -11.40 14.05
C LYS A 102 14.22 -10.01 13.44
N MET A 103 13.74 -9.94 12.20
CA MET A 103 13.54 -8.66 11.49
C MET A 103 12.17 -8.01 11.79
N ALA A 104 11.20 -8.78 12.25
CA ALA A 104 9.85 -8.28 12.54
C ALA A 104 9.82 -7.09 13.51
N PRO A 105 10.58 -7.08 14.63
CA PRO A 105 10.64 -5.89 15.51
C PRO A 105 11.22 -4.66 14.81
N ALA A 106 12.20 -4.84 13.93
CA ALA A 106 12.78 -3.75 13.14
C ALA A 106 11.77 -3.17 12.14
N LEU A 107 11.02 -4.02 11.44
CA LEU A 107 9.94 -3.60 10.55
C LEU A 107 8.91 -2.75 11.30
N ARG A 108 8.45 -3.22 12.47
CA ARG A 108 7.49 -2.48 13.30
C ARG A 108 8.04 -1.13 13.74
N LYS A 109 9.29 -1.09 14.21
CA LYS A 109 9.94 0.14 14.64
C LYS A 109 10.05 1.16 13.52
N VAL A 110 10.41 0.71 12.31
CA VAL A 110 10.51 1.56 11.12
C VAL A 110 9.13 2.08 10.71
N TYR A 111 8.10 1.24 10.75
CA TYR A 111 6.73 1.64 10.46
C TYR A 111 6.23 2.71 11.44
N ASP A 112 6.52 2.57 12.74
CA ASP A 112 6.13 3.55 13.76
C ASP A 112 6.84 4.90 13.60
N GLN A 113 7.99 4.94 12.93
CA GLN A 113 8.73 6.16 12.62
C GLN A 113 8.21 6.91 11.38
N MET A 114 7.31 6.31 10.60
CA MET A 114 6.71 6.99 9.47
C MET A 114 5.65 7.99 9.92
N PRO A 115 5.61 9.19 9.32
CA PRO A 115 4.55 10.17 9.61
C PRO A 115 3.21 9.67 9.08
N GLU A 116 2.13 10.13 9.68
CA GLU A 116 0.77 9.90 9.18
C GLU A 116 0.38 11.01 8.17
N PRO A 117 -0.40 10.69 7.16
CA PRO A 117 -0.93 9.37 6.79
C PRO A 117 0.12 8.47 6.13
N ARG A 118 0.09 7.19 6.44
CA ARG A 118 1.06 6.18 5.99
C ARG A 118 0.37 4.94 5.42
N TRP A 119 0.97 4.35 4.40
CA TRP A 119 0.45 3.17 3.70
C TRP A 119 1.51 2.08 3.62
N VAL A 120 1.07 0.84 3.48
CA VAL A 120 1.97 -0.32 3.36
C VAL A 120 1.59 -1.15 2.15
N VAL A 121 2.59 -1.44 1.32
CA VAL A 121 2.49 -2.39 0.20
C VAL A 121 3.29 -3.64 0.55
N SER A 122 2.63 -4.78 0.55
CA SER A 122 3.28 -6.08 0.70
C SER A 122 3.62 -6.64 -0.67
N MET A 123 4.91 -6.78 -0.97
CA MET A 123 5.41 -7.23 -2.27
C MET A 123 5.94 -8.65 -2.21
N GLY A 124 5.32 -9.50 -2.99
CA GLY A 124 5.72 -10.89 -3.18
C GLY A 124 5.14 -11.87 -2.16
N SER A 125 5.15 -13.14 -2.53
CA SER A 125 4.52 -14.21 -1.75
C SER A 125 5.11 -14.35 -0.35
N CYS A 126 6.40 -14.07 -0.17
CA CYS A 126 7.06 -14.14 1.14
C CYS A 126 6.52 -13.09 2.10
N ALA A 127 6.37 -11.83 1.67
CA ALA A 127 5.80 -10.77 2.48
C ALA A 127 4.29 -10.97 2.71
N ASN A 128 3.58 -11.50 1.70
CA ASN A 128 2.13 -11.72 1.76
C ASN A 128 1.72 -12.82 2.75
N GLY A 129 2.49 -13.92 2.80
CA GLY A 129 2.08 -15.06 3.63
C GLY A 129 3.20 -16.05 3.96
N GLY A 130 4.47 -15.65 3.84
CA GLY A 130 5.61 -16.53 4.04
C GLY A 130 6.10 -17.23 2.76
N GLY A 131 5.25 -17.33 1.74
CA GLY A 131 5.58 -17.87 0.43
C GLY A 131 6.19 -19.29 0.48
N TYR A 132 7.30 -19.46 -0.22
CA TYR A 132 8.04 -20.71 -0.23
C TYR A 132 8.52 -21.16 1.15
N TYR A 133 8.77 -20.21 2.06
CA TYR A 133 9.27 -20.44 3.42
C TYR A 133 8.18 -20.45 4.49
N HIS A 134 6.92 -20.65 4.11
CA HIS A 134 5.77 -20.57 5.01
C HIS A 134 5.89 -21.46 6.26
N TYR A 135 6.44 -22.65 6.10
CA TYR A 135 6.59 -23.61 7.21
C TYR A 135 7.92 -23.50 7.97
N SER A 136 8.77 -22.52 7.61
CA SER A 136 10.01 -22.29 8.33
C SER A 136 9.75 -21.74 9.74
N TYR A 137 10.50 -22.22 10.72
CA TYR A 137 10.44 -21.74 12.10
C TYR A 137 10.90 -20.29 12.26
N ALA A 138 11.71 -19.78 11.32
CA ALA A 138 12.34 -18.47 11.40
C ALA A 138 11.55 -17.37 10.68
N VAL A 139 10.52 -17.69 9.90
CA VAL A 139 9.81 -16.79 9.01
C VAL A 139 8.44 -16.42 9.56
N VAL A 140 8.11 -15.12 9.49
CA VAL A 140 6.77 -14.60 9.79
C VAL A 140 5.85 -14.88 8.62
N ARG A 141 4.72 -15.51 8.89
CA ARG A 141 3.72 -15.90 7.87
C ARG A 141 2.82 -14.72 7.48
N GLY A 142 3.41 -13.74 6.81
CA GLY A 142 2.76 -12.51 6.39
C GLY A 142 3.17 -11.29 7.21
N CYS A 143 3.51 -10.19 6.53
CA CYS A 143 3.87 -8.94 7.19
C CYS A 143 2.64 -8.23 7.80
N ASP A 144 1.42 -8.60 7.38
CA ASP A 144 0.14 -8.13 7.93
C ASP A 144 -0.06 -8.46 9.42
N ARG A 145 0.68 -9.44 9.94
CA ARG A 145 0.72 -9.76 11.38
C ARG A 145 1.46 -8.71 12.21
N ILE A 146 2.31 -7.91 11.58
CA ILE A 146 3.16 -6.92 12.24
C ILE A 146 2.70 -5.49 11.96
N VAL A 147 2.35 -5.20 10.70
CA VAL A 147 1.91 -3.88 10.22
C VAL A 147 0.66 -4.02 9.36
N PRO A 148 -0.27 -3.04 9.38
CA PRO A 148 -1.44 -3.08 8.51
C PRO A 148 -1.01 -2.94 7.06
N VAL A 149 -1.54 -3.79 6.17
CA VAL A 149 -1.23 -3.80 4.74
C VAL A 149 -2.40 -3.23 3.95
N ASP A 150 -2.11 -2.29 3.06
CA ASP A 150 -3.10 -1.64 2.20
C ASP A 150 -3.27 -2.34 0.86
N VAL A 151 -2.17 -2.81 0.27
CA VAL A 151 -2.14 -3.48 -1.04
C VAL A 151 -1.19 -4.66 -0.99
N TYR A 152 -1.64 -5.78 -1.59
CA TYR A 152 -0.83 -6.98 -1.77
C TYR A 152 -0.47 -7.16 -3.23
N VAL A 153 0.82 -7.36 -3.51
CA VAL A 153 1.33 -7.65 -4.86
C VAL A 153 1.79 -9.10 -4.90
N PRO A 154 1.09 -10.00 -5.61
CA PRO A 154 1.45 -11.41 -5.70
C PRO A 154 2.61 -11.63 -6.67
N GLY A 155 3.38 -12.69 -6.43
CA GLY A 155 4.49 -13.13 -7.27
C GLY A 155 5.67 -13.64 -6.44
N CYS A 156 6.63 -14.32 -7.09
CA CYS A 156 7.83 -14.82 -6.41
C CYS A 156 9.06 -14.85 -7.35
N PRO A 157 9.69 -13.68 -7.54
CA PRO A 157 9.25 -12.31 -7.26
C PRO A 157 8.16 -11.85 -8.24
N PRO A 158 7.34 -10.87 -7.87
CA PRO A 158 6.47 -10.20 -8.85
C PRO A 158 7.33 -9.39 -9.83
N THR A 159 6.85 -9.24 -11.06
CA THR A 159 7.54 -8.40 -12.05
C THR A 159 7.47 -6.93 -11.66
N ALA A 160 8.35 -6.11 -12.24
CA ALA A 160 8.34 -4.67 -12.00
C ALA A 160 6.99 -4.04 -12.39
N GLU A 161 6.36 -4.51 -13.48
CA GLU A 161 5.03 -4.06 -13.91
C GLU A 161 3.95 -4.40 -12.88
N ALA A 162 4.02 -5.57 -12.25
CA ALA A 162 3.08 -5.96 -11.21
C ALA A 162 3.20 -5.05 -9.97
N LEU A 163 4.43 -4.65 -9.61
CA LEU A 163 4.64 -3.67 -8.53
C LEU A 163 4.09 -2.30 -8.91
N ILE A 164 4.35 -1.81 -10.13
CA ILE A 164 3.82 -0.54 -10.63
C ILE A 164 2.29 -0.55 -10.59
N TYR A 165 1.67 -1.64 -11.04
CA TYR A 165 0.23 -1.80 -10.97
C TYR A 165 -0.28 -1.74 -9.53
N GLY A 166 0.41 -2.40 -8.58
CA GLY A 166 0.09 -2.34 -7.16
C GLY A 166 0.15 -0.91 -6.59
N LEU A 167 1.17 -0.13 -6.99
CA LEU A 167 1.30 1.28 -6.59
C LEU A 167 0.20 2.16 -7.19
N ILE A 168 -0.20 1.92 -8.44
CA ILE A 168 -1.36 2.59 -9.07
C ILE A 168 -2.66 2.24 -8.32
N GLN A 169 -2.84 0.99 -7.89
CA GLN A 169 -3.99 0.61 -7.06
C GLN A 169 -3.97 1.32 -5.70
N LEU A 170 -2.79 1.49 -5.09
CA LEU A 170 -2.67 2.28 -3.87
C LEU A 170 -3.08 3.75 -4.11
N GLN A 171 -2.60 4.37 -5.20
CA GLN A 171 -3.00 5.74 -5.56
C GLN A 171 -4.53 5.85 -5.73
N ASN A 172 -5.15 4.88 -6.40
CA ASN A 172 -6.61 4.82 -6.55
C ASN A 172 -7.34 4.66 -5.20
N LYS A 173 -6.77 3.88 -4.28
CA LYS A 173 -7.30 3.73 -2.91
C LYS A 173 -7.23 5.07 -2.17
N ILE A 174 -6.10 5.77 -2.23
CA ILE A 174 -5.91 7.08 -1.59
C ILE A 174 -6.93 8.10 -2.11
N ARG A 175 -7.16 8.14 -3.42
CA ARG A 175 -8.13 9.07 -4.04
C ARG A 175 -9.57 8.87 -3.55
N ARG A 176 -9.94 7.64 -3.20
CA ARG A 176 -11.30 7.27 -2.77
C ARG A 176 -11.50 7.35 -1.26
N THR A 177 -10.42 7.46 -0.49
CA THR A 177 -10.49 7.44 0.97
C THR A 177 -10.41 8.86 1.51
N SER A 178 -11.28 9.22 2.47
CA SER A 178 -11.10 10.45 3.24
C SER A 178 -9.87 10.28 4.13
N THR A 179 -8.84 11.10 3.90
CA THR A 179 -7.56 11.01 4.61
C THR A 179 -7.35 12.09 5.66
N ILE A 180 -8.22 13.10 5.70
CA ILE A 180 -8.16 14.14 6.74
C ILE A 180 -8.67 13.60 8.08
N ALA A 181 -9.57 12.62 8.05
CA ALA A 181 -10.18 12.02 9.24
C ALA A 181 -9.48 10.75 9.73
N ARG A 182 -8.29 10.40 9.20
CA ARG A 182 -7.56 9.17 9.55
C ARG A 182 -6.49 9.42 10.59
#